data_d357610351b530e601cdbacbbd36a33a
#
_entry.id   d357610351b530e601cdbacbbd36a33a
#
_cell.length_a   1.000
_cell.length_b   1.000
_cell.length_c   1.000
_cell.angle_alpha   90.00
_cell.angle_beta   90.00
_cell.angle_gamma   90.00
#
_symmetry.space_group_name_H-M   'P 1'
#
loop_
_entity.id
_entity.type
_entity.pdbx_description
1 polymer ?
#
loop_
_entity_poly.entity_id
_entity_poly.type
_entity_poly.pdbx_seq_one_letter_code
_entity_poly.pdbx_strand_id
1 'polypeptide(L)'
;MAQILLKKTFFLGLTAGLIVPAAVGVVAPAAYAQFSDSYNFLKAVKDRKGEEAEKFLSEPGSVIINTRDGSTGETALHIVIQRRDSTWLGYLLQKGANPNLADKKGTTPLMLATQLGYVDGIDWLVRKKAVVDQTNRSGETALILAVQLRNSEAVRALLKAGANPDKTDSRAGYSARDYAKQDGRASAIAAIIESNGKADAAATTKPTELDFSGIASPK
;
A
#
# COMPACT_ATOMS: atom_id res chain seq x y z
N MET A 1 26.61 -37.20 -80.08
CA MET A 1 25.25 -37.39 -80.61
C MET A 1 24.29 -36.56 -79.83
N ALA A 2 23.67 -35.67 -80.57
CA ALA A 2 22.32 -35.10 -80.48
C ALA A 2 21.95 -34.40 -79.21
N GLN A 3 21.90 -33.02 -79.18
CA GLN A 3 20.85 -32.17 -79.69
C GLN A 3 19.49 -32.41 -79.00
N ILE A 4 18.93 -31.38 -78.37
CA ILE A 4 17.79 -30.52 -78.80
C ILE A 4 17.36 -29.69 -77.56
N LEU A 5 17.57 -28.42 -77.51
CA LEU A 5 16.84 -27.24 -77.99
C LEU A 5 15.31 -27.27 -77.71
N LEU A 6 14.83 -26.37 -76.88
CA LEU A 6 13.70 -25.44 -77.21
C LEU A 6 13.23 -24.69 -75.93
N LYS A 7 13.46 -23.40 -75.87
CA LYS A 7 12.61 -22.25 -76.21
C LYS A 7 11.39 -22.02 -75.30
N LYS A 8 11.37 -20.78 -74.79
CA LYS A 8 10.29 -19.83 -74.63
C LYS A 8 9.34 -20.09 -73.41
N THR A 9 8.95 -19.17 -72.63
CA THR A 9 8.44 -17.82 -72.93
C THR A 9 8.37 -16.98 -71.67
N PHE A 10 8.61 -15.70 -71.84
CA PHE A 10 8.23 -14.55 -71.07
C PHE A 10 6.84 -14.67 -70.43
N PHE A 11 6.75 -14.36 -69.10
CA PHE A 11 5.59 -13.69 -68.56
C PHE A 11 6.03 -12.66 -67.53
N LEU A 12 5.86 -11.41 -67.94
CA LEU A 12 5.95 -10.24 -67.07
C LEU A 12 4.70 -10.27 -66.20
N GLY A 13 4.89 -10.41 -64.91
CA GLY A 13 3.86 -10.25 -63.91
C GLY A 13 4.32 -9.26 -62.86
N LEU A 14 4.04 -7.98 -63.13
CA LEU A 14 4.26 -6.90 -62.16
C LEU A 14 3.21 -7.00 -61.07
N THR A 15 3.50 -7.66 -59.96
CA THR A 15 2.68 -7.53 -58.77
C THR A 15 3.41 -6.60 -57.81
N ALA A 16 2.89 -5.39 -57.71
CA ALA A 16 3.23 -4.44 -56.69
C ALA A 16 2.88 -5.07 -55.30
N GLY A 17 3.84 -5.74 -54.71
CA GLY A 17 3.78 -6.15 -53.33
C GLY A 17 3.87 -4.92 -52.46
N LEU A 18 2.74 -4.52 -51.87
CA LEU A 18 2.70 -3.59 -50.77
C LEU A 18 3.62 -4.15 -49.66
N ILE A 19 4.80 -3.58 -49.53
CA ILE A 19 5.63 -3.72 -48.34
C ILE A 19 4.89 -2.91 -47.28
N VAL A 20 4.04 -3.59 -46.49
CA VAL A 20 3.58 -3.04 -45.22
C VAL A 20 4.82 -3.03 -44.33
N PRO A 21 5.36 -1.87 -43.94
CA PRO A 21 6.39 -1.85 -42.94
C PRO A 21 5.71 -2.41 -41.67
N ALA A 22 6.11 -3.61 -41.22
CA ALA A 22 5.86 -4.05 -39.90
C ALA A 22 6.43 -2.97 -38.96
N ALA A 23 5.56 -2.11 -38.46
CA ALA A 23 5.90 -1.24 -37.35
C ALA A 23 6.17 -2.18 -36.17
N VAL A 24 7.39 -2.73 -36.13
CA VAL A 24 7.94 -3.24 -34.90
C VAL A 24 7.94 -2.03 -33.99
N GLY A 25 6.91 -1.97 -33.12
CA GLY A 25 6.85 -0.98 -32.06
C GLY A 25 8.15 -1.09 -31.28
N VAL A 26 9.08 -0.20 -31.56
CA VAL A 26 10.26 0.01 -30.72
C VAL A 26 9.68 0.51 -29.41
N VAL A 27 9.38 -0.41 -28.49
CA VAL A 27 9.10 -0.06 -27.10
C VAL A 27 10.32 0.72 -26.64
N ALA A 28 10.09 2.00 -26.33
CA ALA A 28 11.16 2.94 -26.06
C ALA A 28 12.12 2.34 -25.02
N PRO A 29 13.44 2.42 -25.22
CA PRO A 29 14.43 1.85 -24.30
C PRO A 29 14.26 2.33 -22.85
N ALA A 30 13.67 3.51 -22.65
CA ALA A 30 13.30 4.05 -21.35
C ALA A 30 12.31 3.17 -20.55
N ALA A 31 11.37 2.49 -21.21
CA ALA A 31 10.41 1.64 -20.51
C ALA A 31 11.08 0.37 -19.95
N TYR A 32 11.99 -0.24 -20.70
CA TYR A 32 12.74 -1.41 -20.20
C TYR A 32 13.71 -1.03 -19.09
N ALA A 33 14.36 0.13 -19.17
CA ALA A 33 15.22 0.64 -18.12
C ALA A 33 14.41 0.83 -16.81
N GLN A 34 13.24 1.43 -16.88
CA GLN A 34 12.40 1.69 -15.72
C GLN A 34 11.92 0.41 -15.03
N PHE A 35 11.61 -0.67 -15.77
CA PHE A 35 11.30 -1.97 -15.17
C PHE A 35 12.52 -2.59 -14.49
N SER A 36 13.70 -2.46 -15.09
CA SER A 36 14.96 -2.91 -14.49
C SER A 36 15.26 -2.15 -13.19
N ASP A 37 15.08 -0.83 -13.19
CA ASP A 37 15.37 0.04 -12.05
C ASP A 37 14.41 -0.23 -10.90
N SER A 38 13.12 -0.45 -11.17
CA SER A 38 12.13 -0.84 -10.16
C SER A 38 12.52 -2.14 -9.45
N TYR A 39 12.93 -3.15 -10.23
CA TYR A 39 13.40 -4.42 -9.68
C TYR A 39 14.68 -4.23 -8.88
N ASN A 40 15.66 -3.51 -9.43
CA ASN A 40 16.94 -3.28 -8.78
C ASN A 40 16.80 -2.48 -7.48
N PHE A 41 15.93 -1.47 -7.47
CA PHE A 41 15.59 -0.72 -6.26
C PHE A 41 15.01 -1.61 -5.16
N LEU A 42 13.95 -2.39 -5.47
CA LEU A 42 13.35 -3.30 -4.48
C LEU A 42 14.35 -4.35 -4.00
N LYS A 43 15.22 -4.84 -4.89
CA LYS A 43 16.31 -5.75 -4.54
C LYS A 43 17.30 -5.09 -3.59
N ALA A 44 17.74 -3.86 -3.87
CA ALA A 44 18.64 -3.10 -3.00
C ALA A 44 18.03 -2.89 -1.59
N VAL A 45 16.73 -2.57 -1.52
CA VAL A 45 16.00 -2.47 -0.26
C VAL A 45 15.95 -3.82 0.46
N LYS A 46 15.67 -4.91 -0.25
CA LYS A 46 15.64 -6.27 0.30
C LYS A 46 16.99 -6.70 0.84
N ASP A 47 18.05 -6.40 0.13
CA ASP A 47 19.43 -6.76 0.46
C ASP A 47 20.09 -5.77 1.45
N ARG A 48 19.35 -4.74 1.90
CA ARG A 48 19.83 -3.66 2.81
C ARG A 48 21.00 -2.84 2.25
N LYS A 49 21.04 -2.68 0.95
CA LYS A 49 22.11 -1.93 0.25
C LYS A 49 21.72 -0.45 0.14
N GLY A 50 21.99 0.32 1.20
CA GLY A 50 21.56 1.72 1.30
C GLY A 50 22.08 2.60 0.18
N GLU A 51 23.38 2.51 -0.14
CA GLU A 51 23.99 3.30 -1.22
C GLU A 51 23.41 2.98 -2.60
N GLU A 52 23.09 1.69 -2.86
CA GLU A 52 22.45 1.29 -4.12
C GLU A 52 21.03 1.82 -4.20
N ALA A 53 20.24 1.72 -3.10
CA ALA A 53 18.88 2.23 -3.05
C ALA A 53 18.85 3.76 -3.21
N GLU A 54 19.79 4.49 -2.57
CA GLU A 54 19.86 5.96 -2.65
C GLU A 54 20.12 6.45 -4.08
N LYS A 55 20.91 5.74 -4.89
CA LYS A 55 21.15 6.11 -6.29
C LYS A 55 19.85 6.25 -7.08
N PHE A 56 18.90 5.31 -6.88
CA PHE A 56 17.59 5.35 -7.52
C PHE A 56 16.69 6.46 -6.98
N LEU A 57 16.84 6.82 -5.70
CA LEU A 57 16.03 7.85 -5.06
C LEU A 57 16.53 9.28 -5.31
N SER A 58 17.80 9.42 -5.71
CA SER A 58 18.45 10.72 -5.95
C SER A 58 18.18 11.26 -7.34
N GLU A 59 17.61 10.48 -8.24
CA GLU A 59 17.28 10.92 -9.60
C GLU A 59 16.13 11.94 -9.56
N PRO A 60 16.30 13.12 -10.19
CA PRO A 60 15.25 14.13 -10.23
C PRO A 60 13.95 13.61 -10.85
N GLY A 61 12.83 13.78 -10.13
CA GLY A 61 11.53 13.30 -10.60
C GLY A 61 11.30 11.80 -10.46
N SER A 62 12.18 11.08 -9.79
CA SER A 62 12.05 9.64 -9.56
C SER A 62 10.79 9.32 -8.73
N VAL A 63 9.94 8.46 -9.28
CA VAL A 63 8.76 7.91 -8.59
C VAL A 63 9.01 6.49 -8.07
N ILE A 64 10.25 6.03 -8.17
CA ILE A 64 10.66 4.64 -7.93
C ILE A 64 10.42 4.18 -6.51
N ILE A 65 10.39 5.11 -5.55
CA ILE A 65 10.13 4.83 -4.14
C ILE A 65 8.79 4.12 -3.90
N ASN A 66 7.81 4.36 -4.79
CA ASN A 66 6.48 3.79 -4.76
C ASN A 66 6.29 2.63 -5.74
N THR A 67 7.39 2.12 -6.31
CA THR A 67 7.34 0.96 -7.20
C THR A 67 6.82 -0.27 -6.48
N ARG A 68 6.22 -1.18 -7.25
CA ARG A 68 5.63 -2.42 -6.75
C ARG A 68 6.30 -3.62 -7.38
N ASP A 69 6.52 -4.65 -6.60
CA ASP A 69 6.92 -5.95 -7.13
C ASP A 69 5.89 -6.47 -8.15
N GLY A 70 6.36 -6.92 -9.29
CA GLY A 70 5.49 -7.38 -10.38
C GLY A 70 4.67 -8.62 -10.03
N SER A 71 5.17 -9.48 -9.13
CA SER A 71 4.53 -10.73 -8.73
C SER A 71 3.60 -10.55 -7.54
N THR A 72 4.03 -9.89 -6.49
CA THR A 72 3.29 -9.74 -5.21
C THR A 72 2.55 -8.41 -5.09
N GLY A 73 3.00 -7.38 -5.79
CA GLY A 73 2.53 -6.00 -5.63
C GLY A 73 3.09 -5.31 -4.40
N GLU A 74 4.02 -5.94 -3.69
CA GLU A 74 4.67 -5.37 -2.51
C GLU A 74 5.51 -4.15 -2.87
N THR A 75 5.51 -3.16 -1.99
CA THR A 75 6.36 -1.97 -2.08
C THR A 75 7.58 -2.12 -1.16
N ALA A 76 8.52 -1.20 -1.27
CA ALA A 76 9.66 -1.12 -0.34
C ALA A 76 9.22 -1.09 1.13
N LEU A 77 8.08 -0.42 1.46
CA LEU A 77 7.53 -0.42 2.82
C LEU A 77 7.12 -1.82 3.29
N HIS A 78 6.49 -2.62 2.44
CA HIS A 78 6.14 -4.01 2.80
C HIS A 78 7.39 -4.82 3.13
N ILE A 79 8.44 -4.71 2.30
CA ILE A 79 9.70 -5.43 2.49
C ILE A 79 10.35 -5.11 3.84
N VAL A 80 10.42 -3.82 4.20
CA VAL A 80 11.07 -3.41 5.45
C VAL A 80 10.22 -3.73 6.69
N ILE A 81 8.88 -3.72 6.57
CA ILE A 81 7.96 -4.10 7.64
C ILE A 81 8.02 -5.60 7.91
N GLN A 82 8.11 -6.45 6.88
CA GLN A 82 8.25 -7.90 7.05
C GLN A 82 9.44 -8.27 7.94
N ARG A 83 10.52 -7.52 7.86
CA ARG A 83 11.71 -7.74 8.71
C ARG A 83 11.77 -6.85 9.95
N ARG A 84 10.73 -6.05 10.23
CA ARG A 84 10.61 -5.11 11.36
C ARG A 84 11.77 -4.13 11.45
N ASP A 85 12.24 -3.62 10.32
CA ASP A 85 13.40 -2.74 10.23
C ASP A 85 12.95 -1.27 10.36
N SER A 86 12.99 -0.76 11.59
CA SER A 86 12.56 0.61 11.90
C SER A 86 13.45 1.68 11.24
N THR A 87 14.73 1.41 11.07
CA THR A 87 15.68 2.34 10.42
C THR A 87 15.29 2.54 8.96
N TRP A 88 15.10 1.45 8.22
CA TRP A 88 14.69 1.52 6.83
C TRP A 88 13.26 2.02 6.66
N LEU A 89 12.36 1.65 7.57
CA LEU A 89 10.97 2.15 7.56
C LEU A 89 10.96 3.67 7.68
N GLY A 90 11.66 4.22 8.69
CA GLY A 90 11.78 5.65 8.90
C GLY A 90 12.41 6.37 7.71
N TYR A 91 13.49 5.81 7.16
CA TYR A 91 14.18 6.35 5.98
C TYR A 91 13.26 6.43 4.76
N LEU A 92 12.59 5.34 4.38
CA LEU A 92 11.69 5.32 3.23
C LEU A 92 10.50 6.27 3.40
N LEU A 93 9.90 6.32 4.60
CA LEU A 93 8.81 7.25 4.91
C LEU A 93 9.27 8.71 4.89
N GLN A 94 10.51 9.00 5.27
CA GLN A 94 11.09 10.34 5.16
C GLN A 94 11.34 10.73 3.70
N LYS A 95 11.77 9.78 2.87
CA LYS A 95 11.94 9.98 1.42
C LYS A 95 10.62 10.06 0.65
N GLY A 96 9.48 9.95 1.31
CA GLY A 96 8.15 10.14 0.71
C GLY A 96 7.49 8.85 0.20
N ALA A 97 7.90 7.68 0.69
CA ALA A 97 7.17 6.45 0.41
C ALA A 97 5.72 6.56 0.86
N ASN A 98 4.79 6.21 -0.03
CA ASN A 98 3.36 6.28 0.25
C ASN A 98 2.92 5.10 1.14
N PRO A 99 2.48 5.34 2.38
CA PRO A 99 2.09 4.29 3.33
C PRO A 99 0.75 3.60 2.98
N ASN A 100 0.04 4.09 1.96
CA ASN A 100 -1.30 3.63 1.61
C ASN A 100 -1.33 2.69 0.40
N LEU A 101 -0.18 2.39 -0.19
CA LEU A 101 -0.10 1.48 -1.32
C LEU A 101 -0.27 0.03 -0.85
N ALA A 102 -1.33 -0.61 -1.31
CA ALA A 102 -1.60 -2.01 -0.98
C ALA A 102 -0.92 -2.99 -1.95
N ASP A 103 -0.62 -4.17 -1.50
CA ASP A 103 -0.16 -5.30 -2.32
C ASP A 103 -1.29 -5.87 -3.21
N LYS A 104 -1.02 -6.96 -3.95
CA LYS A 104 -2.04 -7.63 -4.78
C LYS A 104 -3.18 -8.27 -3.98
N LYS A 105 -3.03 -8.47 -2.67
CA LYS A 105 -4.09 -8.96 -1.78
C LYS A 105 -4.93 -7.82 -1.17
N GLY A 106 -4.55 -6.58 -1.43
CA GLY A 106 -5.12 -5.40 -0.82
C GLY A 106 -4.54 -5.09 0.56
N THR A 107 -3.47 -5.79 0.97
CA THR A 107 -2.80 -5.57 2.25
C THR A 107 -2.00 -4.27 2.19
N THR A 108 -2.29 -3.33 3.06
CA THR A 108 -1.51 -2.10 3.20
C THR A 108 -0.30 -2.33 4.12
N PRO A 109 0.73 -1.45 4.08
CA PRO A 109 1.81 -1.47 5.05
C PRO A 109 1.32 -1.48 6.51
N LEU A 110 0.25 -0.71 6.83
CA LEU A 110 -0.35 -0.68 8.16
C LEU A 110 -0.96 -2.02 8.56
N MET A 111 -1.70 -2.66 7.67
CA MET A 111 -2.25 -4.00 7.90
C MET A 111 -1.15 -5.03 8.12
N LEU A 112 -0.09 -4.98 7.31
CA LEU A 112 1.05 -5.89 7.45
C LEU A 112 1.77 -5.69 8.78
N ALA A 113 2.02 -4.44 9.20
CA ALA A 113 2.61 -4.14 10.52
C ALA A 113 1.72 -4.69 11.65
N THR A 114 0.40 -4.57 11.51
CA THR A 114 -0.59 -5.11 12.45
C THR A 114 -0.54 -6.64 12.51
N GLN A 115 -0.52 -7.31 11.36
CA GLN A 115 -0.43 -8.78 11.28
C GLN A 115 0.83 -9.33 11.92
N LEU A 116 1.92 -8.59 11.81
CA LEU A 116 3.20 -8.95 12.43
C LEU A 116 3.31 -8.54 13.91
N GLY A 117 2.34 -7.80 14.45
CA GLY A 117 2.44 -7.22 15.80
C GLY A 117 3.57 -6.21 15.93
N TYR A 118 3.92 -5.52 14.84
CA TYR A 118 4.97 -4.52 14.83
C TYR A 118 4.41 -3.14 15.21
N VAL A 119 4.23 -2.92 16.52
CA VAL A 119 3.56 -1.72 17.06
C VAL A 119 4.32 -0.44 16.72
N ASP A 120 5.65 -0.43 16.82
CA ASP A 120 6.45 0.73 16.41
C ASP A 120 6.23 1.07 14.93
N GLY A 121 6.06 0.04 14.08
CA GLY A 121 5.74 0.21 12.67
C GLY A 121 4.36 0.84 12.46
N ILE A 122 3.36 0.45 13.26
CA ILE A 122 2.03 1.06 13.27
C ILE A 122 2.16 2.56 13.58
N ASP A 123 2.87 2.92 14.64
CA ASP A 123 3.06 4.31 15.05
C ASP A 123 3.77 5.15 13.97
N TRP A 124 4.82 4.61 13.36
CA TRP A 124 5.51 5.28 12.25
C TRP A 124 4.59 5.56 11.06
N LEU A 125 3.81 4.56 10.65
CA LEU A 125 2.90 4.65 9.52
C LEU A 125 1.77 5.65 9.77
N VAL A 126 1.17 5.63 10.98
CA VAL A 126 0.12 6.57 11.39
C VAL A 126 0.64 8.01 11.38
N ARG A 127 1.80 8.26 11.97
CA ARG A 127 2.44 9.60 11.92
C ARG A 127 2.70 10.08 10.50
N LYS A 128 2.88 9.17 9.57
CA LYS A 128 3.09 9.46 8.14
C LYS A 128 1.81 9.37 7.32
N LYS A 129 0.65 9.54 7.99
CA LYS A 129 -0.69 9.65 7.38
C LYS A 129 -1.15 8.37 6.67
N ALA A 130 -0.82 7.20 7.21
CA ALA A 130 -1.48 5.98 6.80
C ALA A 130 -2.98 6.08 7.05
N VAL A 131 -3.78 5.69 6.06
CA VAL A 131 -5.25 5.65 6.17
C VAL A 131 -5.61 4.47 7.07
N VAL A 132 -6.02 4.75 8.32
CA VAL A 132 -6.21 3.75 9.38
C VAL A 132 -7.31 2.76 9.03
N ASP A 133 -8.41 3.24 8.44
CA ASP A 133 -9.58 2.44 8.08
C ASP A 133 -9.60 1.99 6.61
N GLN A 134 -8.44 1.99 5.92
CA GLN A 134 -8.36 1.37 4.61
C GLN A 134 -8.65 -0.13 4.73
N THR A 135 -9.34 -0.71 3.72
CA THR A 135 -9.72 -2.12 3.73
C THR A 135 -8.90 -2.92 2.72
N ASN A 136 -8.66 -4.19 3.04
CA ASN A 136 -8.13 -5.16 2.10
C ASN A 136 -9.25 -5.67 1.16
N ARG A 137 -8.95 -6.67 0.31
CA ARG A 137 -9.96 -7.26 -0.60
C ARG A 137 -11.10 -7.99 0.08
N SER A 138 -10.93 -8.38 1.34
CA SER A 138 -11.99 -9.00 2.18
C SER A 138 -12.81 -7.96 2.94
N GLY A 139 -12.53 -6.66 2.76
CA GLY A 139 -13.17 -5.58 3.52
C GLY A 139 -12.60 -5.40 4.92
N GLU A 140 -11.56 -6.17 5.32
CA GLU A 140 -10.99 -6.10 6.66
C GLU A 140 -10.14 -4.86 6.83
N THR A 141 -10.29 -4.17 7.96
CA THR A 141 -9.42 -3.08 8.40
C THR A 141 -8.24 -3.60 9.21
N ALA A 142 -7.23 -2.76 9.44
CA ALA A 142 -6.14 -3.11 10.35
C ALA A 142 -6.65 -3.45 11.77
N LEU A 143 -7.70 -2.76 12.25
CA LEU A 143 -8.30 -3.02 13.57
C LEU A 143 -8.98 -4.40 13.62
N ILE A 144 -9.73 -4.79 12.58
CA ILE A 144 -10.33 -6.13 12.50
C ILE A 144 -9.22 -7.20 12.59
N LEU A 145 -8.13 -7.04 11.82
CA LEU A 145 -6.99 -7.96 11.86
C LEU A 145 -6.34 -8.03 13.25
N ALA A 146 -6.17 -6.88 13.93
CA ALA A 146 -5.63 -6.85 15.28
C ALA A 146 -6.48 -7.62 16.29
N VAL A 147 -7.81 -7.51 16.19
CA VAL A 147 -8.77 -8.24 17.04
C VAL A 147 -8.72 -9.74 16.77
N GLN A 148 -8.76 -10.16 15.50
CA GLN A 148 -8.68 -11.57 15.10
C GLN A 148 -7.37 -12.23 15.57
N LEU A 149 -6.27 -11.49 15.60
CA LEU A 149 -4.97 -11.92 16.10
C LEU A 149 -4.83 -11.79 17.62
N ARG A 150 -5.84 -11.26 18.31
CA ARG A 150 -5.84 -11.00 19.77
C ARG A 150 -4.67 -10.14 20.24
N ASN A 151 -4.23 -9.21 19.38
CA ASN A 151 -3.12 -8.32 19.71
C ASN A 151 -3.65 -7.03 20.37
N SER A 152 -3.73 -7.04 21.70
CA SER A 152 -4.25 -5.90 22.48
C SER A 152 -3.41 -4.63 22.30
N GLU A 153 -2.10 -4.73 22.07
CA GLU A 153 -1.24 -3.56 21.86
C GLU A 153 -1.53 -2.90 20.50
N ALA A 154 -1.62 -3.69 19.44
CA ALA A 154 -2.00 -3.18 18.12
C ALA A 154 -3.44 -2.59 18.17
N VAL A 155 -4.39 -3.23 18.86
CA VAL A 155 -5.74 -2.69 19.05
C VAL A 155 -5.69 -1.30 19.70
N ARG A 156 -4.94 -1.13 20.80
CA ARG A 156 -4.79 0.18 21.46
C ARG A 156 -4.15 1.21 20.54
N ALA A 157 -3.08 0.85 19.83
CA ALA A 157 -2.39 1.76 18.92
C ALA A 157 -3.31 2.24 17.78
N LEU A 158 -4.08 1.33 17.20
CA LEU A 158 -5.00 1.65 16.10
C LEU A 158 -6.21 2.47 16.58
N LEU A 159 -6.80 2.15 17.74
CA LEU A 159 -7.87 2.96 18.33
C LEU A 159 -7.38 4.37 18.67
N LYS A 160 -6.19 4.50 19.26
CA LYS A 160 -5.55 5.80 19.50
C LYS A 160 -5.31 6.59 18.21
N ALA A 161 -5.10 5.90 17.10
CA ALA A 161 -4.95 6.48 15.77
C ALA A 161 -6.30 6.85 15.10
N GLY A 162 -7.44 6.61 15.77
CA GLY A 162 -8.78 6.91 15.28
C GLY A 162 -9.39 5.81 14.41
N ALA A 163 -8.97 4.56 14.57
CA ALA A 163 -9.61 3.43 13.89
C ALA A 163 -11.08 3.29 14.28
N ASN A 164 -11.97 3.13 13.31
CA ASN A 164 -13.39 2.92 13.53
C ASN A 164 -13.67 1.46 13.92
N PRO A 165 -14.08 1.16 15.18
CA PRO A 165 -14.34 -0.19 15.63
C PRO A 165 -15.62 -0.81 15.06
N ASP A 166 -16.49 0.00 14.46
CA ASP A 166 -17.79 -0.41 13.93
C ASP A 166 -17.80 -0.58 12.40
N LYS A 167 -16.66 -0.35 11.73
CA LYS A 167 -16.52 -0.61 10.30
C LYS A 167 -16.47 -2.12 10.05
N THR A 168 -17.41 -2.61 9.22
CA THR A 168 -17.60 -4.03 8.94
C THR A 168 -16.74 -4.52 7.77
N ASP A 169 -16.36 -5.78 7.78
CA ASP A 169 -15.77 -6.47 6.64
C ASP A 169 -16.81 -6.86 5.59
N SER A 170 -16.35 -7.28 4.42
CA SER A 170 -17.22 -7.70 3.31
C SER A 170 -17.51 -9.21 3.30
N ARG A 171 -16.85 -9.98 4.16
CA ARG A 171 -16.94 -11.45 4.19
C ARG A 171 -18.06 -11.93 5.11
N ALA A 172 -18.06 -11.47 6.36
CA ALA A 172 -18.99 -11.88 7.40
C ALA A 172 -19.95 -10.75 7.80
N GLY A 173 -19.67 -9.52 7.36
CA GLY A 173 -20.41 -8.33 7.77
C GLY A 173 -20.13 -7.94 9.24
N TYR A 174 -19.02 -8.43 9.82
CA TYR A 174 -18.67 -8.18 11.22
C TYR A 174 -17.66 -7.05 11.34
N SER A 175 -17.86 -6.23 12.35
CA SER A 175 -16.93 -5.19 12.77
C SER A 175 -15.87 -5.73 13.74
N ALA A 176 -14.84 -4.93 14.03
CA ALA A 176 -13.87 -5.26 15.06
C ALA A 176 -14.52 -5.49 16.42
N ARG A 177 -15.56 -4.71 16.74
CA ARG A 177 -16.37 -4.85 17.96
C ARG A 177 -17.12 -6.18 17.99
N ASP A 178 -17.70 -6.60 16.87
CA ASP A 178 -18.44 -7.85 16.77
C ASP A 178 -17.52 -9.06 16.93
N TYR A 179 -16.37 -9.05 16.25
CA TYR A 179 -15.35 -10.09 16.41
C TYR A 179 -14.87 -10.21 17.87
N ALA A 180 -14.63 -9.07 18.56
CA ALA A 180 -14.20 -9.07 19.94
C ALA A 180 -15.27 -9.63 20.90
N LYS A 181 -16.56 -9.38 20.63
CA LYS A 181 -17.67 -9.92 21.44
C LYS A 181 -17.90 -11.42 21.23
N GLN A 182 -17.71 -11.89 20.01
CA GLN A 182 -17.90 -13.31 19.67
C GLN A 182 -16.76 -14.20 20.20
N ASP A 183 -15.54 -13.68 20.29
CA ASP A 183 -14.40 -14.44 20.81
C ASP A 183 -14.34 -14.33 22.33
N GLY A 184 -14.84 -15.35 23.03
CA GLY A 184 -14.80 -15.39 24.50
C GLY A 184 -13.41 -15.25 25.13
N ARG A 185 -12.33 -15.46 24.34
CA ARG A 185 -10.93 -15.25 24.76
C ARG A 185 -10.44 -13.82 24.50
N ALA A 186 -11.24 -12.99 23.83
CA ALA A 186 -10.92 -11.60 23.51
C ALA A 186 -11.62 -10.60 24.47
N SER A 187 -12.09 -11.03 25.62
CA SER A 187 -12.81 -10.17 26.61
C SER A 187 -12.05 -8.90 26.97
N ALA A 188 -10.73 -8.98 27.12
CA ALA A 188 -9.87 -7.82 27.35
C ALA A 188 -9.88 -6.84 26.17
N ILE A 189 -9.91 -7.33 24.93
CA ILE A 189 -9.98 -6.51 23.73
C ILE A 189 -11.36 -5.86 23.62
N ALA A 190 -12.43 -6.59 23.89
CA ALA A 190 -13.78 -6.02 23.94
C ALA A 190 -13.84 -4.86 24.94
N ALA A 191 -13.27 -5.03 26.14
CA ALA A 191 -13.20 -3.97 27.15
C ALA A 191 -12.40 -2.74 26.66
N ILE A 192 -11.30 -2.94 25.94
CA ILE A 192 -10.49 -1.85 25.34
C ILE A 192 -11.34 -1.07 24.31
N ILE A 193 -12.05 -1.76 23.43
CA ILE A 193 -12.90 -1.13 22.40
C ILE A 193 -14.03 -0.33 23.05
N GLU A 194 -14.69 -0.89 24.09
CA GLU A 194 -15.78 -0.22 24.80
C GLU A 194 -15.29 1.01 25.60
N SER A 195 -14.10 0.93 26.20
CA SER A 195 -13.52 2.06 26.94
C SER A 195 -13.16 3.22 26.02
N ASN A 196 -12.66 2.92 24.82
CA ASN A 196 -12.33 3.96 23.81
C ASN A 196 -13.60 4.67 23.32
N GLY A 197 -14.67 3.93 23.01
CA GLY A 197 -15.95 4.52 22.60
C GLY A 197 -16.58 5.44 23.67
N LYS A 198 -16.35 5.18 24.95
CA LYS A 198 -16.79 6.09 26.03
C LYS A 198 -15.96 7.38 26.09
N ALA A 199 -14.67 7.30 25.82
CA ALA A 199 -13.80 8.47 25.77
C ALA A 199 -14.18 9.40 24.61
N ASP A 200 -14.48 8.84 23.43
CA ASP A 200 -14.91 9.60 22.26
C ASP A 200 -16.30 10.25 22.49
N ALA A 201 -17.24 9.54 23.10
CA ALA A 201 -18.55 10.05 23.47
C ALA A 201 -18.45 11.21 24.49
N ALA A 202 -17.54 11.11 25.46
CA ALA A 202 -17.30 12.16 26.44
C ALA A 202 -16.62 13.41 25.81
N ALA A 203 -15.79 13.22 24.80
CA ALA A 203 -15.14 14.32 24.08
C ALA A 203 -16.12 15.08 23.18
N THR A 204 -17.14 14.40 22.63
CA THR A 204 -18.18 15.03 21.79
C THR A 204 -19.29 15.73 22.61
N THR A 205 -19.40 15.45 23.91
CA THR A 205 -20.40 16.06 24.77
C THR A 205 -19.95 17.30 25.55
N LYS A 206 -18.76 17.83 25.28
CA LYS A 206 -18.42 19.18 25.77
C LYS A 206 -19.16 20.21 24.94
N PRO A 207 -20.19 20.91 25.50
CA PRO A 207 -20.79 22.05 24.83
C PRO A 207 -19.74 23.17 24.84
N THR A 208 -19.34 23.62 23.68
CA THR A 208 -18.71 24.93 23.56
C THR A 208 -19.83 25.98 23.62
N GLU A 209 -20.53 26.09 24.73
CA GLU A 209 -21.24 27.30 25.06
C GLU A 209 -20.21 28.32 25.53
N LEU A 210 -19.75 29.14 24.61
CA LEU A 210 -19.14 30.40 24.92
C LEU A 210 -20.27 31.32 25.41
N ASP A 211 -20.39 31.42 26.74
CA ASP A 211 -21.28 32.38 27.39
C ASP A 211 -20.77 33.82 27.14
N PHE A 212 -21.41 34.49 26.21
CA PHE A 212 -21.16 35.90 25.91
C PHE A 212 -22.02 36.86 26.75
N SER A 213 -22.72 36.42 27.79
CA SER A 213 -23.64 37.26 28.61
C SER A 213 -22.92 38.32 29.45
N GLY A 214 -21.57 38.30 29.49
CA GLY A 214 -20.78 39.25 30.31
C GLY A 214 -20.16 40.42 29.56
N ILE A 215 -20.40 40.59 28.25
CA ILE A 215 -19.83 41.73 27.51
C ILE A 215 -20.79 42.93 27.58
N ALA A 216 -20.64 43.76 28.61
CA ALA A 216 -21.29 45.04 28.70
C ALA A 216 -20.75 45.97 27.64
N SER A 217 -21.65 46.62 26.86
CA SER A 217 -21.31 47.66 25.90
C SER A 217 -20.62 48.82 26.59
N PRO A 218 -19.52 49.37 26.04
CA PRO A 218 -18.93 50.60 26.55
C PRO A 218 -19.86 51.78 26.31
N LYS A 219 -20.00 52.64 27.36
CA LYS A 219 -20.69 53.94 27.27
C LYS A 219 -19.89 54.95 26.44
#